data_b19880e61d3f48e0c682d301cdfd461f
#
_entry.id   b19880e61d3f48e0c682d301cdfd461f
#
_cell.length_a   1.000
_cell.length_b   1.000
_cell.length_c   1.000
_cell.angle_alpha   90.00
_cell.angle_beta   90.00
_cell.angle_gamma   90.00
#
_symmetry.space_group_name_H-M   'P 1'
#
loop_
_entity.id
_entity.type
_entity.pdbx_description
1 polymer ?
#
loop_
_entity_poly.entity_id
_entity_poly.type
_entity_poly.pdbx_seq_one_letter_code
_entity_poly.pdbx_strand_id
1 'polypeptide(L)' 'MKDNVISFPVPEEPEDIYAMTLPQLQAHYAAMQEQLMALDAREPSMKNEEAYEAWADEHEELEDYLDEILDRMEEL' A
#
# COMPACT_ATOMS: atom_id res chain seq x y z
N MET A 1 -15.12 11.70 -27.39
CA MET A 1 -14.88 11.60 -26.93
C MET A 1 -14.50 11.49 -26.34
N LYS A 2 -14.53 11.55 -26.17
CA LYS A 2 -14.25 11.40 -25.55
C LYS A 2 -13.81 11.05 -24.79
N ASP A 3 -13.97 11.12 -24.75
CA ASP A 3 -13.59 10.77 -24.09
C ASP A 3 -13.22 10.41 -23.32
N ASN A 4 -13.36 10.53 -23.36
CA ASN A 4 -13.13 10.16 -22.63
C ASN A 4 -12.63 9.80 -21.81
N VAL A 5 -12.63 9.85 -21.91
CA VAL A 5 -12.23 9.54 -21.15
C VAL A 5 -11.71 9.35 -20.30
N ILE A 6 -11.77 9.34 -20.23
CA ILE A 6 -11.45 9.17 -19.43
C ILE A 6 -11.25 9.03 -18.56
N SER A 7 -11.42 9.05 -18.30
CA SER A 7 -11.31 8.95 -17.40
C SER A 7 -11.06 8.45 -16.52
N PHE A 8 -10.88 8.30 -16.20
CA PHE A 8 -10.57 7.84 -15.24
C PHE A 8 -9.97 8.30 -14.43
N PRO A 9 -10.05 8.44 -13.83
CA PRO A 9 -9.46 8.88 -12.98
C PRO A 9 -8.55 8.34 -12.31
N VAL A 10 -8.16 8.49 -12.26
CA VAL A 10 -7.46 7.98 -11.86
C VAL A 10 -6.98 7.87 -11.00
N PRO A 11 -7.11 7.61 -10.68
CA PRO A 11 -6.53 7.59 -9.57
C PRO A 11 -5.43 6.97 -9.40
N GLU A 12 -5.06 6.81 -9.81
CA GLU A 12 -4.00 6.44 -9.59
C GLU A 12 -3.22 7.27 -8.83
N GLU A 13 -3.71 8.22 -8.40
CA GLU A 13 -3.03 9.02 -7.49
C GLU A 13 -2.83 8.32 -6.22
N PRO A 14 -1.68 8.39 -5.57
CA PRO A 14 -1.50 7.78 -4.25
C PRO A 14 -2.42 8.46 -3.29
N GLU A 15 -2.90 7.72 -2.31
CA GLU A 15 -3.77 8.28 -1.31
C GLU A 15 -3.01 9.25 -0.46
N ASP A 16 -3.61 10.39 -0.18
CA ASP A 16 -2.97 11.43 0.60
C ASP A 16 -3.27 11.21 2.07
N ILE A 17 -2.37 10.52 2.77
CA ILE A 17 -2.61 10.21 4.17
C ILE A 17 -2.60 11.47 5.02
N TYR A 18 -2.04 12.57 4.52
CA TYR A 18 -2.04 13.82 5.27
C TYR A 18 -3.39 14.52 5.22
N ALA A 19 -4.25 14.12 4.29
CA ALA A 19 -5.59 14.67 4.22
C ALA A 19 -6.63 13.80 4.91
N MET A 20 -6.23 12.65 5.42
CA MET A 20 -7.17 11.72 6.03
C MET A 20 -7.42 12.07 7.48
N THR A 21 -8.64 11.79 7.93
CA THR A 21 -8.95 11.88 9.35
C THR A 21 -8.42 10.64 10.07
N LEU A 22 -8.41 10.69 11.40
CA LEU A 22 -7.93 9.55 12.18
C LEU A 22 -8.72 8.28 11.89
N PRO A 23 -10.07 8.29 11.87
CA PRO A 23 -10.78 7.06 11.52
C PRO A 23 -10.43 6.54 10.13
N GLN A 24 -10.22 7.45 9.17
CA GLN A 24 -9.85 7.03 7.83
C GLN A 24 -8.47 6.39 7.82
N LEU A 25 -7.53 6.95 8.58
CA LEU A 25 -6.20 6.38 8.68
C LEU A 25 -6.24 5.00 9.31
N GLN A 26 -7.07 4.83 10.33
CA GLN A 26 -7.18 3.55 10.98
C GLN A 26 -7.70 2.48 10.03
N ALA A 27 -8.72 2.83 9.25
CA ALA A 27 -9.26 1.89 8.27
C ALA A 27 -8.24 1.59 7.18
N HIS A 28 -7.52 2.62 6.74
CA HIS A 28 -6.51 2.45 5.71
C HIS A 28 -5.37 1.56 6.20
N TYR A 29 -4.95 1.77 7.43
CA TYR A 29 -3.89 0.96 8.01
C TYR A 29 -4.31 -0.50 8.07
N ALA A 30 -5.53 -0.77 8.50
CA ALA A 30 -6.01 -2.14 8.58
C ALA A 30 -6.04 -2.80 7.20
N ALA A 31 -6.47 -2.05 6.19
CA ALA A 31 -6.52 -2.59 4.84
C ALA A 31 -5.12 -2.90 4.32
N MET A 32 -4.17 -2.00 4.58
CA MET A 32 -2.80 -2.22 4.15
C MET A 32 -2.16 -3.37 4.90
N GLN A 33 -2.51 -3.52 6.17
CA GLN A 33 -2.00 -4.62 6.97
C GLN A 33 -2.47 -5.96 6.41
N GLU A 34 -3.72 -6.01 5.97
CA GLU A 34 -4.22 -7.23 5.35
C GLU A 34 -3.47 -7.55 4.07
N GLN A 35 -3.14 -6.52 3.29
CA GLN A 35 -2.37 -6.74 2.08
C GLN A 35 -0.98 -7.27 2.40
N LEU A 36 -0.37 -6.77 3.47
CA LEU A 36 0.94 -7.25 3.88
C LEU A 36 0.86 -8.71 4.29
N MET A 37 -0.18 -9.09 5.02
CA MET A 37 -0.35 -10.47 5.42
C MET A 37 -0.55 -11.38 4.21
N ALA A 38 -1.33 -10.91 3.23
CA ALA A 38 -1.52 -11.69 2.03
C ALA A 38 -0.20 -11.84 1.26
N LEU A 39 0.60 -10.79 1.26
CA LEU A 39 1.89 -10.83 0.59
C LEU A 39 2.83 -11.81 1.31
N ASP A 40 2.80 -11.78 2.65
CA ASP A 40 3.59 -12.75 3.42
C ASP A 40 3.25 -14.17 3.04
N ALA A 41 1.97 -14.44 2.84
CA ALA A 41 1.53 -15.79 2.50
C ALA A 41 1.96 -16.21 1.12
N ARG A 42 2.41 -15.27 0.29
CA ARG A 42 2.83 -15.55 -1.08
C ARG A 42 4.33 -15.51 -1.24
N GLU A 43 5.07 -15.66 -0.15
CA GLU A 43 6.52 -15.65 -0.21
C GLU A 43 7.02 -16.70 -1.18
N PRO A 44 7.81 -16.33 -2.19
CA PRO A 44 8.27 -17.31 -3.17
C PRO A 44 9.44 -18.14 -2.61
N SER A 45 9.78 -19.18 -3.35
CA SER A 45 10.89 -20.01 -2.98
C SER A 45 12.19 -19.22 -3.10
N MET A 46 13.09 -19.42 -2.15
CA MET A 46 14.40 -18.78 -2.22
C MET A 46 15.21 -19.26 -3.41
N LYS A 47 14.80 -20.37 -4.02
CA LYS A 47 15.50 -20.84 -5.21
C LYS A 47 15.23 -19.95 -6.41
N ASN A 48 14.14 -19.20 -6.41
CA ASN A 48 13.84 -18.27 -7.49
C ASN A 48 14.22 -16.86 -7.02
N GLU A 49 15.47 -16.51 -7.27
CA GLU A 49 16.01 -15.27 -6.73
C GLU A 49 15.28 -14.04 -7.24
N GLU A 50 14.93 -14.06 -8.53
CA GLU A 50 14.25 -12.90 -9.09
C GLU A 50 12.88 -12.67 -8.46
N ALA A 51 12.14 -13.76 -8.33
CA ALA A 51 10.81 -13.64 -7.73
C ALA A 51 10.92 -13.25 -6.26
N TYR A 52 11.91 -13.78 -5.57
CA TYR A 52 12.10 -13.47 -4.16
C TYR A 52 12.46 -12.01 -3.98
N GLU A 53 13.33 -11.48 -4.83
CA GLU A 53 13.73 -10.08 -4.73
C GLU A 53 12.56 -9.15 -5.00
N ALA A 54 11.75 -9.47 -6.01
CA ALA A 54 10.59 -8.65 -6.30
C ALA A 54 9.60 -8.67 -5.14
N TRP A 55 9.41 -9.85 -4.56
CA TRP A 55 8.52 -9.99 -3.42
C TRP A 55 9.05 -9.20 -2.23
N ALA A 56 10.34 -9.28 -1.97
CA ALA A 56 10.94 -8.58 -0.84
C ALA A 56 10.82 -7.07 -1.00
N ASP A 57 11.00 -6.57 -2.22
CA ASP A 57 10.84 -5.14 -2.48
C ASP A 57 9.41 -4.68 -2.18
N GLU A 58 8.44 -5.45 -2.66
CA GLU A 58 7.05 -5.12 -2.39
C GLU A 58 6.76 -5.15 -0.91
N HIS A 59 7.29 -6.15 -0.23
CA HIS A 59 7.08 -6.30 1.21
C HIS A 59 7.64 -5.11 1.96
N GLU A 60 8.83 -4.69 1.58
CA GLU A 60 9.47 -3.56 2.22
C GLU A 60 8.70 -2.26 1.99
N GLU A 61 8.22 -2.06 0.77
CA GLU A 61 7.45 -0.87 0.48
C GLU A 61 6.16 -0.81 1.29
N LEU A 62 5.50 -1.94 1.45
CA LEU A 62 4.29 -1.97 2.26
C LEU A 62 4.59 -1.67 3.72
N GLU A 63 5.68 -2.22 4.24
CA GLU A 63 6.06 -1.97 5.63
C GLU A 63 6.37 -0.49 5.84
N ASP A 64 7.08 0.12 4.90
CA ASP A 64 7.39 1.54 4.99
C ASP A 64 6.12 2.37 4.97
N TYR A 65 5.19 2.00 4.12
CA TYR A 65 3.94 2.73 4.01
C TYR A 65 3.12 2.61 5.29
N LEU A 66 3.11 1.43 5.89
CA LEU A 66 2.42 1.25 7.16
C LEU A 66 3.03 2.13 8.25
N ASP A 67 4.34 2.23 8.27
CA ASP A 67 5.01 3.10 9.21
C ASP A 67 4.60 4.55 9.04
N GLU A 68 4.49 5.00 7.80
CA GLU A 68 4.07 6.36 7.52
C GLU A 68 2.67 6.62 8.02
N ILE A 69 1.77 5.65 7.84
CA ILE A 69 0.41 5.80 8.32
C ILE A 69 0.40 5.91 9.84
N LEU A 70 1.19 5.07 10.51
CA LEU A 70 1.28 5.12 11.96
C LEU A 70 1.81 6.45 12.44
N ASP A 71 2.86 6.94 11.79
CA ASP A 71 3.42 8.24 12.15
C ASP A 71 2.37 9.33 12.02
N ARG A 72 1.62 9.30 10.93
CA ARG A 72 0.60 10.31 10.72
C ARG A 72 -0.47 10.24 11.79
N MET A 73 -0.86 9.02 12.16
CA MET A 73 -1.86 8.85 13.21
C MET A 73 -1.37 9.43 14.54
N GLU A 74 -0.08 9.28 14.82
CA GLU A 74 0.47 9.81 16.06
C GLU A 74 0.50 11.32 16.07
N GLU A 75 0.57 11.95 14.90
CA GLU A 75 0.56 13.40 14.81
C GLU A 75 -0.83 13.98 15.05
N LEU A 76 -1.86 13.20 14.91
CA LEU A 76 -3.21 13.68 15.11
C LEU A 76 -3.63 13.52 16.57
#